data_7be2c7c33454b4910af41a826f157cad
#
_entry.id   7be2c7c33454b4910af41a826f157cad
#
_cell.length_a   1.000
_cell.length_b   1.000
_cell.length_c   1.000
_cell.angle_alpha   90.00
_cell.angle_beta   90.00
_cell.angle_gamma   90.00
#
_symmetry.space_group_name_H-M   'P 1'
#
loop_
_entity.id
_entity.type
_entity.pdbx_description
1 polymer ?
#
loop_
_entity_poly.entity_id
_entity_poly.type
_entity_poly.pdbx_seq_one_letter_code
_entity_poly.pdbx_strand_id
1 'polypeptide(L)'
;MLFVAFFYYQNEKTLYIDLTKSNMQNITSKASNEVIVSHMMGLKFDKERYLNSNDYKISFYNSNKEKLFGNLEDKINFDIKSLQDDKSIIIVDNSTVGHLGIEYIVLKDETIVEKVNELKYNILGLFLIFYSFIAIIGFYLAKLLLKPIKEERIKLNNFIKDTTHELNTPISAIMMSSESENLTPKQIERIRLSANRISEIYKDLTYLFLENKEKPKDVEKIDLASLIKEQIESFEPLYLKKRLDVTVNINKFIYEINKDDFIRLFNNLFSNAIKYNKMGGKIEVILEENILIIKDSGIGINKDKIKDIYKRYYRATEQSGGFGLGLNIVNMICKRYHIKIDVESEINEGTIFTLSF
;
A
#
# COMPACT_ATOMS: atom_id res chain seq x y z
N MET A 1 0.27 -13.92 -20.19
CA MET A 1 -1.11 -14.35 -19.89
C MET A 1 -1.95 -14.61 -21.13
N LEU A 2 -2.15 -13.68 -22.06
CA LEU A 2 -2.90 -13.93 -23.31
C LEU A 2 -2.33 -15.12 -24.11
N PHE A 3 -1.02 -15.26 -24.19
CA PHE A 3 -0.35 -16.42 -24.78
C PHE A 3 -0.74 -17.73 -24.09
N VAL A 4 -0.76 -17.73 -22.76
CA VAL A 4 -1.14 -18.92 -21.96
C VAL A 4 -2.61 -19.29 -22.22
N ALA A 5 -3.51 -18.32 -22.24
CA ALA A 5 -4.92 -18.53 -22.56
C ALA A 5 -5.09 -19.12 -23.96
N PHE A 6 -4.36 -18.56 -24.94
CA PHE A 6 -4.40 -19.05 -26.31
C PHE A 6 -3.89 -20.48 -26.44
N PHE A 7 -2.74 -20.79 -25.83
CA PHE A 7 -2.19 -22.16 -25.85
C PHE A 7 -3.10 -23.13 -25.09
N TYR A 8 -3.64 -22.74 -23.96
CA TYR A 8 -4.60 -23.55 -23.22
C TYR A 8 -5.85 -23.84 -24.06
N TYR A 9 -6.43 -22.83 -24.70
CA TYR A 9 -7.56 -22.99 -25.60
C TYR A 9 -7.23 -23.95 -26.76
N GLN A 10 -6.08 -23.79 -27.41
CA GLN A 10 -5.68 -24.66 -28.54
C GLN A 10 -5.51 -26.11 -28.08
N ASN A 11 -4.88 -26.33 -26.94
CA ASN A 11 -4.69 -27.66 -26.38
C ASN A 11 -6.04 -28.33 -26.05
N GLU A 12 -6.92 -27.63 -25.35
CA GLU A 12 -8.24 -28.16 -24.99
C GLU A 12 -9.12 -28.41 -26.23
N LYS A 13 -9.07 -27.51 -27.21
CA LYS A 13 -9.77 -27.69 -28.49
C LYS A 13 -9.29 -28.96 -29.19
N THR A 14 -7.99 -29.19 -29.29
CA THR A 14 -7.41 -30.38 -29.94
C THR A 14 -7.81 -31.63 -29.17
N LEU A 15 -7.67 -31.66 -27.86
CA LEU A 15 -8.06 -32.76 -27.01
C LEU A 15 -9.55 -33.11 -27.17
N TYR A 16 -10.42 -32.08 -27.23
CA TYR A 16 -11.84 -32.26 -27.40
C TYR A 16 -12.20 -32.86 -28.77
N ILE A 17 -11.55 -32.40 -29.83
CA ILE A 17 -11.71 -32.93 -31.18
C ILE A 17 -11.28 -34.43 -31.26
N ASP A 18 -10.11 -34.75 -30.69
CA ASP A 18 -9.57 -36.10 -30.70
C ASP A 18 -10.44 -37.09 -29.89
N LEU A 19 -10.97 -36.60 -28.74
CA LEU A 19 -11.91 -37.39 -27.95
C LEU A 19 -13.22 -37.66 -28.69
N THR A 20 -13.76 -36.65 -29.41
CA THR A 20 -14.95 -36.77 -30.22
C THR A 20 -14.72 -37.76 -31.37
N LYS A 21 -13.60 -37.67 -32.07
CA LYS A 21 -13.22 -38.64 -33.12
C LYS A 21 -13.15 -40.07 -32.60
N SER A 22 -12.50 -40.24 -31.43
CA SER A 22 -12.40 -41.57 -30.78
C SER A 22 -13.77 -42.13 -30.40
N ASN A 23 -14.66 -41.32 -29.86
CA ASN A 23 -16.04 -41.70 -29.55
C ASN A 23 -16.82 -42.11 -30.81
N MET A 24 -16.72 -41.32 -31.87
CA MET A 24 -17.38 -41.59 -33.14
C MET A 24 -16.87 -42.90 -33.76
N GLN A 25 -15.55 -43.15 -33.71
CA GLN A 25 -14.96 -44.42 -34.16
C GLN A 25 -15.45 -45.62 -33.33
N ASN A 26 -15.62 -45.45 -32.03
CA ASN A 26 -16.18 -46.49 -31.17
C ASN A 26 -17.65 -46.82 -31.54
N ILE A 27 -18.44 -45.78 -31.85
CA ILE A 27 -19.84 -45.95 -32.27
C ILE A 27 -19.92 -46.69 -33.61
N THR A 28 -19.10 -46.28 -34.61
CA THR A 28 -19.08 -46.91 -35.90
C THR A 28 -18.61 -48.37 -35.82
N SER A 29 -17.55 -48.65 -35.02
CA SER A 29 -17.05 -50.01 -34.77
C SER A 29 -18.09 -50.90 -34.08
N LYS A 30 -18.85 -50.36 -33.11
CA LYS A 30 -19.96 -51.11 -32.49
C LYS A 30 -21.06 -51.43 -33.48
N ALA A 31 -21.45 -50.43 -34.29
CA ALA A 31 -22.45 -50.62 -35.33
C ALA A 31 -22.02 -51.67 -36.37
N SER A 32 -20.75 -51.58 -36.81
CA SER A 32 -20.12 -52.57 -37.69
C SER A 32 -20.16 -53.98 -37.13
N ASN A 33 -19.71 -54.15 -35.87
CA ASN A 33 -19.75 -55.45 -35.20
C ASN A 33 -21.20 -56.00 -35.07
N GLU A 34 -22.18 -55.17 -34.73
CA GLU A 34 -23.59 -55.59 -34.67
C GLU A 34 -24.11 -56.04 -36.03
N VAL A 35 -23.73 -55.34 -37.11
CA VAL A 35 -24.10 -55.72 -38.49
C VAL A 35 -23.50 -57.11 -38.82
N ILE A 36 -22.23 -57.33 -38.54
CA ILE A 36 -21.50 -58.58 -38.80
C ILE A 36 -22.14 -59.73 -38.00
N VAL A 37 -22.33 -59.54 -36.68
CA VAL A 37 -22.91 -60.57 -35.80
C VAL A 37 -24.33 -60.88 -36.20
N SER A 38 -25.16 -59.88 -36.51
CA SER A 38 -26.53 -60.10 -36.99
C SER A 38 -26.58 -60.91 -38.26
N HIS A 39 -25.71 -60.69 -39.24
CA HIS A 39 -25.59 -61.49 -40.44
C HIS A 39 -25.14 -62.93 -40.17
N MET A 40 -24.15 -63.09 -39.34
CA MET A 40 -23.61 -64.43 -39.01
C MET A 40 -24.59 -65.27 -38.22
N MET A 41 -25.42 -64.71 -37.38
CA MET A 41 -26.38 -65.39 -36.52
C MET A 41 -27.77 -65.45 -37.13
N GLY A 42 -27.98 -64.88 -38.31
CA GLY A 42 -29.32 -64.78 -38.92
C GLY A 42 -30.31 -63.92 -38.18
N LEU A 43 -29.79 -62.97 -37.38
CA LEU A 43 -30.60 -62.05 -36.56
C LEU A 43 -30.92 -60.77 -37.34
N LYS A 44 -32.02 -60.07 -36.95
CA LYS A 44 -32.38 -58.79 -37.53
C LYS A 44 -31.50 -57.68 -36.90
N PHE A 45 -30.80 -56.87 -37.73
CA PHE A 45 -30.03 -55.71 -37.26
C PHE A 45 -31.00 -54.60 -36.79
N ASP A 46 -30.81 -54.15 -35.54
CA ASP A 46 -31.61 -53.06 -34.95
C ASP A 46 -31.04 -51.69 -35.36
N LYS A 47 -31.50 -51.19 -36.53
CA LYS A 47 -31.09 -49.90 -37.06
C LYS A 47 -31.60 -48.70 -36.25
N GLU A 48 -32.74 -48.82 -35.54
CA GLU A 48 -33.38 -47.72 -34.83
C GLU A 48 -32.55 -47.26 -33.62
N ARG A 49 -31.80 -48.16 -33.02
CA ARG A 49 -30.82 -47.89 -31.95
C ARG A 49 -29.78 -46.82 -32.33
N TYR A 50 -29.42 -46.75 -33.59
CA TYR A 50 -28.41 -45.82 -34.09
C TYR A 50 -29.01 -44.57 -34.74
N LEU A 51 -30.21 -44.66 -35.30
CA LEU A 51 -30.85 -43.58 -36.01
C LEU A 51 -31.51 -42.55 -35.08
N ASN A 52 -31.84 -42.93 -33.87
CA ASN A 52 -32.56 -42.06 -32.91
C ASN A 52 -31.62 -41.26 -31.99
N SER A 53 -30.35 -41.06 -32.35
CA SER A 53 -29.42 -40.23 -31.60
C SER A 53 -29.61 -38.76 -31.97
N ASN A 54 -29.61 -37.89 -30.96
CA ASN A 54 -29.59 -36.45 -31.13
C ASN A 54 -28.18 -35.87 -31.27
N ASP A 55 -27.16 -36.62 -30.86
CA ASP A 55 -25.79 -36.17 -30.81
C ASP A 55 -25.04 -36.36 -32.12
N TYR A 56 -25.51 -37.25 -32.97
CA TYR A 56 -24.89 -37.54 -34.25
C TYR A 56 -25.88 -38.00 -35.28
N LYS A 57 -25.52 -37.85 -36.57
CA LYS A 57 -26.26 -38.40 -37.71
C LYS A 57 -25.46 -39.60 -38.26
N ILE A 58 -26.14 -40.71 -38.56
CA ILE A 58 -25.54 -41.93 -39.10
C ILE A 58 -26.30 -42.40 -40.34
N SER A 59 -25.53 -42.90 -41.33
CA SER A 59 -26.12 -43.53 -42.50
C SER A 59 -25.28 -44.70 -42.97
N PHE A 60 -25.92 -45.68 -43.55
CA PHE A 60 -25.40 -46.96 -44.02
C PHE A 60 -25.50 -47.03 -45.54
N TYR A 61 -24.42 -47.43 -46.19
CA TYR A 61 -24.28 -47.44 -47.64
C TYR A 61 -23.83 -48.82 -48.15
N ASN A 62 -24.24 -49.17 -49.39
CA ASN A 62 -23.79 -50.39 -50.06
C ASN A 62 -22.44 -50.18 -50.76
N SER A 63 -21.94 -51.25 -51.44
CA SER A 63 -20.70 -51.25 -52.22
C SER A 63 -20.72 -50.26 -53.40
N ASN A 64 -21.89 -49.92 -53.92
CA ASN A 64 -22.09 -48.91 -54.97
C ASN A 64 -22.13 -47.47 -54.42
N LYS A 65 -21.88 -47.31 -53.13
CA LYS A 65 -22.01 -46.02 -52.45
C LYS A 65 -23.45 -45.41 -52.42
N GLU A 66 -24.44 -46.28 -52.59
CA GLU A 66 -25.86 -45.88 -52.50
C GLU A 66 -26.31 -46.02 -51.04
N LYS A 67 -27.09 -45.03 -50.58
CA LYS A 67 -27.64 -44.98 -49.20
C LYS A 67 -28.72 -46.05 -49.03
N LEU A 68 -28.50 -46.95 -48.09
CA LEU A 68 -29.52 -47.95 -47.73
C LEU A 68 -30.53 -47.42 -46.73
N PHE A 69 -30.04 -46.80 -45.68
CA PHE A 69 -30.87 -46.13 -44.67
C PHE A 69 -30.00 -45.17 -43.83
N GLY A 70 -30.62 -44.25 -43.11
CA GLY A 70 -29.91 -43.29 -42.26
C GLY A 70 -30.47 -41.86 -42.41
N ASN A 71 -29.90 -40.96 -41.63
CA ASN A 71 -30.36 -39.58 -41.52
C ASN A 71 -29.36 -38.50 -42.06
N LEU A 72 -28.25 -38.93 -42.71
CA LEU A 72 -27.33 -38.08 -43.43
C LEU A 72 -27.79 -37.76 -44.84
N GLU A 73 -27.80 -36.51 -45.24
CA GLU A 73 -28.17 -36.07 -46.58
C GLU A 73 -26.98 -35.45 -47.38
N ASP A 74 -25.85 -35.34 -46.74
CA ASP A 74 -24.64 -34.70 -47.32
C ASP A 74 -23.95 -35.59 -48.38
N LYS A 75 -23.25 -34.96 -49.31
CA LYS A 75 -22.32 -35.63 -50.21
C LYS A 75 -21.11 -36.16 -49.48
N ILE A 76 -20.89 -37.44 -49.43
CA ILE A 76 -19.83 -38.10 -48.66
C ILE A 76 -18.67 -38.48 -49.58
N ASN A 77 -17.45 -38.16 -49.11
CA ASN A 77 -16.23 -38.68 -49.73
C ASN A 77 -15.83 -39.99 -49.01
N PHE A 78 -16.07 -41.11 -49.64
CA PHE A 78 -15.77 -42.44 -49.07
C PHE A 78 -14.31 -42.84 -49.09
N ASP A 79 -13.45 -42.06 -49.76
CA ASP A 79 -12.01 -42.35 -49.87
C ASP A 79 -11.22 -41.84 -48.65
N ILE A 80 -11.87 -41.08 -47.77
CA ILE A 80 -11.28 -40.47 -46.58
C ILE A 80 -11.90 -41.10 -45.34
N LYS A 81 -11.09 -41.71 -44.47
CA LYS A 81 -11.58 -42.35 -43.22
C LYS A 81 -12.11 -41.34 -42.19
N SER A 82 -11.58 -40.13 -42.16
CA SER A 82 -12.00 -39.06 -41.27
C SER A 82 -11.85 -37.73 -41.96
N LEU A 83 -12.92 -36.97 -42.06
CA LEU A 83 -12.93 -35.60 -42.55
C LEU A 83 -13.34 -34.66 -41.39
N GLN A 84 -12.55 -33.67 -41.14
CA GLN A 84 -12.86 -32.62 -40.21
C GLN A 84 -13.01 -31.31 -40.97
N ASP A 85 -14.15 -30.68 -40.87
CA ASP A 85 -14.45 -29.38 -41.38
C ASP A 85 -14.74 -28.42 -40.20
N ASP A 86 -14.80 -27.12 -40.46
CA ASP A 86 -15.10 -26.09 -39.42
C ASP A 86 -16.49 -26.28 -38.77
N LYS A 87 -17.37 -27.08 -39.40
CA LYS A 87 -18.77 -27.27 -38.95
C LYS A 87 -19.10 -28.66 -38.45
N SER A 88 -18.27 -29.67 -38.75
CA SER A 88 -18.60 -31.05 -38.41
C SER A 88 -17.39 -31.96 -38.49
N ILE A 89 -17.51 -33.12 -37.83
CA ILE A 89 -16.59 -34.24 -38.00
C ILE A 89 -17.37 -35.38 -38.68
N ILE A 90 -16.78 -35.94 -39.73
CA ILE A 90 -17.35 -37.09 -40.45
C ILE A 90 -16.37 -38.23 -40.33
N ILE A 91 -16.86 -39.43 -39.98
CA ILE A 91 -16.10 -40.67 -39.97
C ILE A 91 -16.76 -41.65 -40.92
N VAL A 92 -15.90 -42.27 -41.72
CA VAL A 92 -16.30 -43.34 -42.64
C VAL A 92 -15.66 -44.64 -42.22
N ASP A 93 -16.45 -45.62 -41.86
CA ASP A 93 -16.05 -46.97 -41.49
C ASP A 93 -16.47 -47.96 -42.55
N ASN A 94 -15.53 -48.82 -43.00
CA ASN A 94 -15.80 -49.88 -44.01
C ASN A 94 -15.48 -51.27 -43.43
N SER A 95 -15.48 -51.44 -42.13
CA SER A 95 -15.17 -52.68 -41.45
C SER A 95 -16.30 -53.73 -41.54
N THR A 96 -17.47 -53.37 -42.02
CA THR A 96 -18.63 -54.28 -42.29
C THR A 96 -18.36 -55.28 -43.43
N VAL A 97 -17.48 -54.97 -44.36
CA VAL A 97 -17.07 -55.85 -45.49
C VAL A 97 -18.28 -56.43 -46.21
N GLY A 98 -19.31 -55.64 -46.48
CA GLY A 98 -20.50 -56.05 -47.23
C GLY A 98 -21.49 -56.94 -46.47
N HIS A 99 -21.34 -57.19 -45.17
CA HIS A 99 -22.31 -57.92 -44.37
C HIS A 99 -23.68 -57.23 -44.38
N LEU A 100 -24.77 -57.98 -44.55
CA LEU A 100 -26.15 -57.47 -44.75
C LEU A 100 -26.27 -56.45 -45.91
N GLY A 101 -25.35 -56.48 -46.90
CA GLY A 101 -25.33 -55.51 -47.99
C GLY A 101 -24.76 -54.14 -47.63
N ILE A 102 -24.26 -53.96 -46.40
CA ILE A 102 -23.70 -52.73 -45.88
C ILE A 102 -22.17 -52.77 -46.07
N GLU A 103 -21.61 -51.82 -46.83
CA GLU A 103 -20.17 -51.68 -47.04
C GLU A 103 -19.60 -50.53 -46.19
N TYR A 104 -20.32 -49.40 -46.10
CA TYR A 104 -19.87 -48.25 -45.39
C TYR A 104 -20.88 -47.79 -44.34
N ILE A 105 -20.35 -47.40 -43.16
CA ILE A 105 -21.07 -46.71 -42.11
C ILE A 105 -20.48 -45.30 -41.99
N VAL A 106 -21.33 -44.28 -42.14
CA VAL A 106 -20.87 -42.89 -42.08
C VAL A 106 -21.56 -42.22 -40.91
N LEU A 107 -20.76 -41.62 -40.05
CA LEU A 107 -21.23 -40.91 -38.87
C LEU A 107 -20.75 -39.45 -38.95
N LYS A 108 -21.68 -38.51 -38.68
CA LYS A 108 -21.42 -37.07 -38.66
C LYS A 108 -21.84 -36.47 -37.34
N ASP A 109 -20.94 -35.71 -36.71
CA ASP A 109 -21.18 -34.91 -35.53
C ASP A 109 -21.17 -33.42 -35.93
N GLU A 110 -22.30 -32.71 -35.76
CA GLU A 110 -22.45 -31.30 -36.00
C GLU A 110 -22.41 -30.48 -34.68
N THR A 111 -22.44 -31.13 -33.51
CA THR A 111 -22.48 -30.47 -32.18
C THR A 111 -21.15 -29.93 -31.76
N ILE A 112 -20.06 -30.38 -32.43
CA ILE A 112 -18.67 -30.02 -32.09
C ILE A 112 -18.42 -28.51 -32.10
N VAL A 113 -19.10 -27.78 -33.02
CA VAL A 113 -18.93 -26.32 -33.16
C VAL A 113 -19.48 -25.57 -31.96
N GLU A 114 -20.68 -25.98 -31.49
CA GLU A 114 -21.33 -25.37 -30.31
C GLU A 114 -20.45 -25.61 -29.07
N LYS A 115 -19.98 -26.84 -28.89
CA LYS A 115 -19.14 -27.22 -27.74
C LYS A 115 -17.78 -26.53 -27.74
N VAL A 116 -17.13 -26.37 -28.90
CA VAL A 116 -15.87 -25.62 -29.02
C VAL A 116 -16.10 -24.11 -28.77
N ASN A 117 -17.22 -23.55 -29.21
CA ASN A 117 -17.55 -22.16 -28.90
C ASN A 117 -17.85 -21.96 -27.41
N GLU A 118 -18.59 -22.85 -26.79
CA GLU A 118 -18.85 -22.85 -25.35
C GLU A 118 -17.55 -22.90 -24.56
N LEU A 119 -16.62 -23.81 -24.91
CA LEU A 119 -15.29 -23.89 -24.35
C LEU A 119 -14.54 -22.56 -24.46
N LYS A 120 -14.59 -21.92 -25.64
CA LYS A 120 -13.95 -20.62 -25.89
C LYS A 120 -14.49 -19.54 -24.96
N TYR A 121 -15.82 -19.44 -24.80
CA TYR A 121 -16.42 -18.43 -23.95
C TYR A 121 -16.20 -18.70 -22.46
N ASN A 122 -16.21 -19.95 -22.05
CA ASN A 122 -15.89 -20.33 -20.67
C ASN A 122 -14.44 -19.99 -20.29
N ILE A 123 -13.49 -20.29 -21.17
CA ILE A 123 -12.09 -19.93 -20.96
C ILE A 123 -11.93 -18.40 -20.92
N LEU A 124 -12.55 -17.69 -21.86
CA LEU A 124 -12.50 -16.21 -21.89
C LEU A 124 -13.08 -15.61 -20.61
N GLY A 125 -14.21 -16.12 -20.14
CA GLY A 125 -14.86 -15.68 -18.90
C GLY A 125 -13.98 -15.88 -17.67
N LEU A 126 -13.36 -17.08 -17.53
CA LEU A 126 -12.44 -17.37 -16.46
C LEU A 126 -11.22 -16.42 -16.45
N PHE A 127 -10.65 -16.15 -17.61
CA PHE A 127 -9.53 -15.21 -17.73
C PHE A 127 -9.93 -13.79 -17.39
N LEU A 128 -11.11 -13.33 -17.79
CA LEU A 128 -11.62 -11.99 -17.44
C LEU A 128 -11.83 -11.85 -15.92
N ILE A 129 -12.40 -12.87 -15.27
CA ILE A 129 -12.57 -12.88 -13.81
C ILE A 129 -11.19 -12.81 -13.12
N PHE A 130 -10.24 -13.62 -13.56
CA PHE A 130 -8.89 -13.65 -13.01
C PHE A 130 -8.16 -12.31 -13.19
N TYR A 131 -8.25 -11.69 -14.38
CA TYR A 131 -7.71 -10.37 -14.63
C TYR A 131 -8.32 -9.28 -13.77
N SER A 132 -9.65 -9.31 -13.62
CA SER A 132 -10.37 -8.37 -12.75
C SER A 132 -9.91 -8.50 -11.30
N PHE A 133 -9.71 -9.71 -10.82
CA PHE A 133 -9.21 -9.99 -9.47
C PHE A 133 -7.79 -9.44 -9.25
N ILE A 134 -6.87 -9.67 -10.19
CA ILE A 134 -5.50 -9.11 -10.13
C ILE A 134 -5.53 -7.58 -10.18
N ALA A 135 -6.38 -6.98 -11.03
CA ALA A 135 -6.50 -5.52 -11.14
C ALA A 135 -7.01 -4.90 -9.82
N ILE A 136 -7.98 -5.53 -9.17
CA ILE A 136 -8.50 -5.09 -7.87
C ILE A 136 -7.41 -5.16 -6.80
N ILE A 137 -6.70 -6.28 -6.70
CA ILE A 137 -5.60 -6.44 -5.73
C ILE A 137 -4.50 -5.38 -6.01
N GLY A 138 -4.09 -5.22 -7.26
CA GLY A 138 -3.08 -4.23 -7.66
C GLY A 138 -3.48 -2.81 -7.30
N PHE A 139 -4.75 -2.44 -7.51
CA PHE A 139 -5.28 -1.14 -7.14
C PHE A 139 -5.22 -0.90 -5.61
N TYR A 140 -5.64 -1.87 -4.80
CA TYR A 140 -5.59 -1.74 -3.35
C TYR A 140 -4.15 -1.71 -2.82
N LEU A 141 -3.25 -2.53 -3.35
CA LEU A 141 -1.83 -2.52 -3.01
C LEU A 141 -1.17 -1.18 -3.37
N ALA A 142 -1.43 -0.66 -4.58
CA ALA A 142 -0.93 0.63 -5.01
C ALA A 142 -1.42 1.75 -4.08
N LYS A 143 -2.71 1.77 -3.73
CA LYS A 143 -3.28 2.74 -2.80
C LYS A 143 -2.64 2.66 -1.40
N LEU A 144 -2.41 1.44 -0.90
CA LEU A 144 -1.81 1.21 0.41
C LEU A 144 -0.35 1.66 0.45
N LEU A 145 0.42 1.41 -0.60
CA LEU A 145 1.84 1.77 -0.68
C LEU A 145 2.05 3.26 -1.00
N LEU A 146 1.22 3.85 -1.87
CA LEU A 146 1.39 5.23 -2.29
C LEU A 146 0.84 6.25 -1.29
N LYS A 147 -0.16 5.88 -0.48
CA LYS A 147 -0.74 6.77 0.53
C LYS A 147 0.30 7.31 1.52
N PRO A 148 1.12 6.50 2.22
CA PRO A 148 2.12 7.00 3.16
C PRO A 148 3.18 7.87 2.48
N ILE A 149 3.61 7.55 1.27
CA ILE A 149 4.58 8.34 0.51
C ILE A 149 4.00 9.74 0.18
N LYS A 150 2.74 9.79 -0.23
CA LYS A 150 2.05 11.07 -0.49
C LYS A 150 1.93 11.91 0.78
N GLU A 151 1.57 11.30 1.91
CA GLU A 151 1.47 11.98 3.20
C GLU A 151 2.83 12.52 3.68
N GLU A 152 3.90 11.74 3.54
CA GLU A 152 5.27 12.21 3.85
C GLU A 152 5.70 13.37 2.94
N ARG A 153 5.41 13.28 1.65
CA ARG A 153 5.71 14.37 0.70
C ARG A 153 4.98 15.66 1.06
N ILE A 154 3.71 15.57 1.43
CA ILE A 154 2.93 16.74 1.87
C ILE A 154 3.55 17.34 3.13
N LYS A 155 3.92 16.53 4.13
CA LYS A 155 4.57 16.99 5.36
C LYS A 155 5.91 17.67 5.06
N LEU A 156 6.71 17.09 4.17
CA LEU A 156 7.99 17.65 3.75
C LEU A 156 7.81 19.00 3.03
N ASN A 157 6.83 19.10 2.12
CA ASN A 157 6.55 20.34 1.43
C ASN A 157 6.10 21.46 2.39
N ASN A 158 5.21 21.13 3.34
CA ASN A 158 4.79 22.09 4.37
C ASN A 158 5.98 22.52 5.23
N PHE A 159 6.84 21.60 5.61
CA PHE A 159 8.07 21.89 6.34
C PHE A 159 8.99 22.85 5.58
N ILE A 160 9.26 22.58 4.29
CA ILE A 160 10.09 23.48 3.47
C ILE A 160 9.46 24.88 3.41
N LYS A 161 8.15 24.97 3.22
CA LYS A 161 7.43 26.23 3.19
C LYS A 161 7.55 26.98 4.52
N ASP A 162 7.30 26.32 5.64
CA ASP A 162 7.36 26.92 6.97
C ASP A 162 8.80 27.33 7.32
N THR A 163 9.80 26.48 7.00
CA THR A 163 11.22 26.80 7.19
C THR A 163 11.63 28.04 6.39
N THR A 164 11.19 28.12 5.14
CA THR A 164 11.47 29.26 4.29
C THR A 164 10.88 30.56 4.87
N HIS A 165 9.65 30.51 5.35
CA HIS A 165 9.01 31.67 5.99
C HIS A 165 9.71 32.09 7.28
N GLU A 166 10.03 31.15 8.16
CA GLU A 166 10.71 31.44 9.44
C GLU A 166 12.17 31.92 9.25
N LEU A 167 12.85 31.51 8.17
CA LEU A 167 14.18 32.04 7.82
C LEU A 167 14.09 33.42 7.16
N ASN A 168 13.10 33.68 6.31
CA ASN A 168 12.96 34.95 5.63
C ASN A 168 12.73 36.10 6.61
N THR A 169 11.99 35.88 7.71
CA THR A 169 11.72 36.92 8.72
C THR A 169 13.01 37.47 9.35
N PRO A 170 13.89 36.67 9.97
CA PRO A 170 15.13 37.20 10.53
C PRO A 170 16.11 37.71 9.45
N ILE A 171 16.15 37.08 8.27
CA ILE A 171 16.97 37.53 7.14
C ILE A 171 16.52 38.94 6.72
N SER A 172 15.22 39.18 6.51
CA SER A 172 14.71 40.49 6.17
C SER A 172 14.98 41.51 7.28
N ALA A 173 14.87 41.11 8.55
CA ALA A 173 15.19 41.99 9.68
C ALA A 173 16.69 42.38 9.69
N ILE A 174 17.60 41.46 9.34
CA ILE A 174 19.02 41.79 9.18
C ILE A 174 19.20 42.78 8.02
N MET A 175 18.66 42.45 6.84
CA MET A 175 18.81 43.31 5.65
C MET A 175 18.33 44.72 5.90
N MET A 176 17.09 44.86 6.38
CA MET A 176 16.52 46.20 6.69
C MET A 176 17.31 46.98 7.77
N SER A 177 17.90 46.26 8.74
CA SER A 177 18.68 46.91 9.79
C SER A 177 20.09 47.29 9.35
N SER A 178 20.61 46.66 8.29
CA SER A 178 21.96 46.88 7.76
C SER A 178 22.01 47.91 6.61
N GLU A 179 20.87 48.45 6.14
CA GLU A 179 20.83 49.43 5.04
C GLU A 179 21.40 50.82 5.40
N SER A 180 21.58 51.13 6.69
CA SER A 180 22.11 52.40 7.14
C SER A 180 23.63 52.39 7.23
N GLU A 181 24.32 53.43 6.74
CA GLU A 181 25.75 53.59 6.86
C GLU A 181 26.23 53.63 8.33
N ASN A 182 25.42 54.21 9.23
CA ASN A 182 25.71 54.21 10.68
C ASN A 182 24.60 53.46 11.43
N LEU A 183 24.97 52.32 11.98
CA LEU A 183 24.04 51.48 12.72
C LEU A 183 23.80 52.00 14.13
N THR A 184 22.53 52.16 14.49
CA THR A 184 22.13 52.49 15.86
C THR A 184 22.27 51.24 16.77
N PRO A 185 22.49 51.43 18.10
CA PRO A 185 22.53 50.30 19.04
C PRO A 185 21.32 49.38 18.94
N LYS A 186 20.12 49.93 18.64
CA LYS A 186 18.91 49.15 18.45
C LYS A 186 18.92 48.31 17.17
N GLN A 187 19.53 48.79 16.09
CA GLN A 187 19.72 48.02 14.85
C GLN A 187 20.71 46.89 15.04
N ILE A 188 21.85 47.16 15.73
CA ILE A 188 22.84 46.12 16.05
C ILE A 188 22.22 45.02 16.88
N GLU A 189 21.44 45.37 17.90
CA GLU A 189 20.77 44.36 18.74
C GLU A 189 19.76 43.53 17.91
N ARG A 190 19.00 44.18 16.99
CA ARG A 190 18.07 43.47 16.11
C ARG A 190 18.77 42.52 15.16
N ILE A 191 19.94 42.91 14.62
CA ILE A 191 20.78 42.03 13.78
C ILE A 191 21.26 40.85 14.61
N ARG A 192 21.77 41.06 15.83
CA ARG A 192 22.24 40.03 16.74
C ARG A 192 21.14 39.01 17.07
N LEU A 193 19.97 39.46 17.44
CA LEU A 193 18.82 38.58 17.74
C LEU A 193 18.37 37.79 16.53
N SER A 194 18.39 38.39 15.34
CA SER A 194 18.03 37.71 14.10
C SER A 194 19.04 36.67 13.69
N ALA A 195 20.34 36.95 13.83
CA ALA A 195 21.42 35.98 13.55
C ALA A 195 21.36 34.79 14.52
N ASN A 196 21.14 35.06 15.82
CA ASN A 196 20.95 33.99 16.81
C ASN A 196 19.75 33.10 16.43
N ARG A 197 18.65 33.70 15.98
CA ARG A 197 17.46 32.94 15.54
C ARG A 197 17.75 32.04 14.36
N ILE A 198 18.51 32.50 13.36
CA ILE A 198 18.94 31.68 12.22
C ILE A 198 19.82 30.52 12.70
N SER A 199 20.74 30.79 13.64
CA SER A 199 21.62 29.77 14.22
C SER A 199 20.82 28.66 14.95
N GLU A 200 19.78 29.02 15.73
CA GLU A 200 18.89 28.07 16.39
C GLU A 200 18.19 27.17 15.35
N ILE A 201 17.62 27.79 14.32
CA ILE A 201 16.94 27.07 13.24
C ILE A 201 17.90 26.08 12.58
N TYR A 202 19.11 26.52 12.25
CA TYR A 202 20.13 25.68 11.64
C TYR A 202 20.52 24.51 12.56
N LYS A 203 20.72 24.74 13.85
CA LYS A 203 21.05 23.69 14.83
C LYS A 203 19.92 22.64 14.93
N ASP A 204 18.66 23.07 14.92
CA ASP A 204 17.53 22.16 14.97
C ASP A 204 17.43 21.28 13.70
N LEU A 205 17.66 21.89 12.52
CA LEU A 205 17.71 21.16 11.26
C LEU A 205 18.86 20.15 11.23
N THR A 206 20.05 20.58 11.62
CA THR A 206 21.24 19.71 11.66
C THR A 206 21.01 18.51 12.59
N TYR A 207 20.48 18.75 13.77
CA TYR A 207 20.16 17.68 14.72
C TYR A 207 19.19 16.65 14.14
N LEU A 208 18.16 17.11 13.46
CA LEU A 208 17.13 16.23 12.90
C LEU A 208 17.63 15.39 11.72
N PHE A 209 18.47 15.95 10.88
CA PHE A 209 18.86 15.31 9.62
C PHE A 209 20.22 14.61 9.67
N LEU A 210 21.15 15.09 10.48
CA LEU A 210 22.53 14.59 10.50
C LEU A 210 22.88 13.82 11.78
N GLU A 211 22.53 14.32 12.95
CA GLU A 211 23.00 13.76 14.23
C GLU A 211 22.16 12.60 14.75
N ASN A 212 20.95 12.41 14.22
CA ASN A 212 20.01 11.39 14.71
C ASN A 212 20.43 9.93 14.40
N LYS A 213 21.42 9.70 13.57
CA LYS A 213 21.84 8.35 13.14
C LYS A 213 23.00 7.75 13.95
N GLU A 214 23.70 8.54 14.73
CA GLU A 214 24.85 8.08 15.50
C GLU A 214 24.51 7.88 16.98
N LYS A 215 25.21 6.93 17.62
CA LYS A 215 25.17 6.81 19.08
C LYS A 215 25.68 8.12 19.68
N PRO A 216 25.11 8.60 20.81
CA PRO A 216 25.57 9.83 21.44
C PRO A 216 27.05 9.71 21.75
N LYS A 217 27.85 10.66 21.27
CA LYS A 217 29.22 10.85 21.64
C LYS A 217 29.24 11.66 22.96
N ASP A 218 30.13 11.36 23.85
CA ASP A 218 30.37 12.15 25.06
C ASP A 218 29.21 12.15 26.09
N VAL A 219 28.72 10.95 26.43
CA VAL A 219 27.80 10.76 27.55
C VAL A 219 28.57 10.83 28.86
N GLU A 220 28.16 11.72 29.77
CA GLU A 220 28.80 11.94 31.07
C GLU A 220 27.75 12.07 32.19
N LYS A 221 28.22 11.89 33.43
CA LYS A 221 27.40 12.09 34.64
C LYS A 221 27.29 13.57 34.94
N ILE A 222 26.10 14.14 34.76
CA ILE A 222 25.86 15.56 34.87
C ILE A 222 24.82 15.82 35.99
N ASP A 223 25.10 16.87 36.79
CA ASP A 223 24.09 17.40 37.70
C ASP A 223 23.04 18.23 36.91
N LEU A 224 21.88 17.64 36.70
CA LEU A 224 20.80 18.27 35.94
C LEU A 224 20.27 19.53 36.62
N ALA A 225 20.32 19.61 37.98
CA ALA A 225 19.83 20.78 38.70
C ALA A 225 20.65 22.05 38.38
N SER A 226 21.98 21.93 38.24
CA SER A 226 22.84 23.06 37.91
C SER A 226 22.59 23.52 36.46
N LEU A 227 22.39 22.59 35.50
CA LEU A 227 22.09 22.93 34.10
C LEU A 227 20.72 23.62 33.97
N ILE A 228 19.69 23.11 34.66
CA ILE A 228 18.36 23.70 34.65
C ILE A 228 18.41 25.15 35.11
N LYS A 229 19.13 25.46 36.23
CA LYS A 229 19.28 26.84 36.73
C LYS A 229 19.91 27.73 35.68
N GLU A 230 21.05 27.30 35.12
CA GLU A 230 21.74 28.05 34.07
C GLU A 230 20.84 28.34 32.87
N GLN A 231 20.05 27.37 32.41
CA GLN A 231 19.15 27.55 31.29
C GLN A 231 17.99 28.49 31.64
N ILE A 232 17.36 28.36 32.82
CA ILE A 232 16.28 29.24 33.27
C ILE A 232 16.77 30.71 33.29
N GLU A 233 17.98 31.00 33.82
CA GLU A 233 18.57 32.31 33.80
C GLU A 233 18.75 32.84 32.37
N SER A 234 19.15 32.02 31.43
CA SER A 234 19.30 32.43 30.03
C SER A 234 18.00 32.87 29.37
N PHE A 235 16.85 32.35 29.84
CA PHE A 235 15.52 32.71 29.36
C PHE A 235 14.89 33.89 30.11
N GLU A 236 15.54 34.46 31.12
CA GLU A 236 15.00 35.55 31.96
C GLU A 236 14.44 36.73 31.16
N PRO A 237 15.12 37.28 30.14
CA PRO A 237 14.61 38.41 29.36
C PRO A 237 13.29 38.08 28.64
N LEU A 238 13.08 36.79 28.28
CA LEU A 238 11.89 36.35 27.53
C LEU A 238 10.69 36.20 28.45
N TYR A 239 10.85 35.58 29.62
CA TYR A 239 9.71 35.39 30.52
C TYR A 239 9.36 36.70 31.27
N LEU A 240 10.34 37.55 31.57
CA LEU A 240 10.07 38.91 32.11
C LEU A 240 9.29 39.79 31.14
N LYS A 241 9.64 39.73 29.83
CA LYS A 241 8.87 40.47 28.79
C LYS A 241 7.41 40.06 28.76
N LYS A 242 7.08 38.82 29.05
CA LYS A 242 5.71 38.31 29.19
C LYS A 242 5.13 38.45 30.58
N ARG A 243 5.88 39.03 31.55
CA ARG A 243 5.50 39.15 32.96
C ARG A 243 5.10 37.81 33.57
N LEU A 244 5.81 36.74 33.22
CA LEU A 244 5.52 35.41 33.76
C LEU A 244 6.14 35.28 35.16
N ASP A 245 5.40 34.62 36.05
CA ASP A 245 5.87 34.20 37.35
C ASP A 245 6.52 32.84 37.23
N VAL A 246 7.84 32.74 37.47
CA VAL A 246 8.59 31.47 37.31
C VAL A 246 9.02 31.00 38.68
N THR A 247 8.46 29.87 39.11
CA THR A 247 8.83 29.18 40.37
C THR A 247 9.72 27.97 40.07
N VAL A 248 10.78 27.85 40.85
CA VAL A 248 11.82 26.79 40.64
C VAL A 248 12.05 26.06 41.95
N ASN A 249 11.70 24.76 41.96
CA ASN A 249 11.98 23.85 43.07
C ASN A 249 12.76 22.64 42.55
N ILE A 250 14.09 22.71 42.65
CA ILE A 250 14.96 21.70 42.02
C ILE A 250 16.02 21.21 43.00
N ASN A 251 16.03 19.90 43.20
CA ASN A 251 16.99 19.19 43.99
C ASN A 251 18.13 18.62 43.13
N LYS A 252 19.30 18.39 43.71
CA LYS A 252 20.45 17.83 43.02
C LYS A 252 20.08 16.43 42.48
N PHE A 253 20.27 16.22 41.18
CA PHE A 253 20.05 14.94 40.53
C PHE A 253 21.11 14.70 39.44
N ILE A 254 21.87 13.62 39.56
CA ILE A 254 22.94 13.25 38.62
C ILE A 254 22.38 12.19 37.68
N TYR A 255 22.49 12.48 36.37
CA TYR A 255 22.05 11.54 35.32
C TYR A 255 23.12 11.42 34.23
N GLU A 256 23.18 10.26 33.59
CA GLU A 256 24.17 9.95 32.53
C GLU A 256 23.55 10.29 31.17
N ILE A 257 23.97 11.47 30.64
CA ILE A 257 23.41 12.02 29.41
C ILE A 257 24.44 12.94 28.73
N ASN A 258 24.33 13.15 27.42
CA ASN A 258 25.10 14.20 26.76
C ASN A 258 24.55 15.58 27.16
N LYS A 259 25.46 16.50 27.50
CA LYS A 259 25.12 17.85 27.98
C LYS A 259 24.25 18.63 26.99
N ASP A 260 24.63 18.62 25.71
CA ASP A 260 23.91 19.36 24.67
C ASP A 260 22.49 18.78 24.40
N ASP A 261 22.36 17.45 24.45
CA ASP A 261 21.07 16.78 24.32
C ASP A 261 20.14 17.18 25.46
N PHE A 262 20.63 17.20 26.72
CA PHE A 262 19.79 17.63 27.85
C PHE A 262 19.40 19.11 27.76
N ILE A 263 20.36 20.00 27.47
CA ILE A 263 20.08 21.43 27.27
C ILE A 263 19.01 21.59 26.18
N ARG A 264 19.12 20.91 25.08
CA ARG A 264 18.17 20.96 23.98
C ARG A 264 16.78 20.46 24.38
N LEU A 265 16.71 19.35 25.12
CA LEU A 265 15.47 18.81 25.67
C LEU A 265 14.79 19.84 26.57
N PHE A 266 15.51 20.35 27.57
CA PHE A 266 14.98 21.32 28.53
C PHE A 266 14.55 22.63 27.85
N ASN A 267 15.40 23.18 26.99
CA ASN A 267 15.12 24.43 26.30
C ASN A 267 13.89 24.34 25.38
N ASN A 268 13.67 23.21 24.72
CA ASN A 268 12.45 23.00 23.92
C ASN A 268 11.18 22.98 24.77
N LEU A 269 11.19 22.34 25.94
CA LEU A 269 10.05 22.32 26.83
C LEU A 269 9.83 23.67 27.49
N PHE A 270 10.87 24.29 28.02
CA PHE A 270 10.78 25.57 28.74
C PHE A 270 10.44 26.74 27.82
N SER A 271 11.02 26.79 26.63
CA SER A 271 10.65 27.79 25.62
C SER A 271 9.19 27.65 25.17
N ASN A 272 8.67 26.41 25.07
CA ASN A 272 7.27 26.19 24.81
C ASN A 272 6.37 26.67 25.94
N ALA A 273 6.75 26.45 27.22
CA ALA A 273 6.02 26.97 28.39
C ALA A 273 5.97 28.49 28.38
N ILE A 274 7.04 29.18 27.97
CA ILE A 274 7.03 30.65 27.80
C ILE A 274 6.17 31.06 26.62
N LYS A 275 6.39 30.43 25.48
CA LYS A 275 5.80 30.81 24.19
C LYS A 275 4.28 30.71 24.20
N TYR A 276 3.75 29.60 24.69
CA TYR A 276 2.33 29.29 24.69
C TYR A 276 1.61 29.75 25.96
N ASN A 277 2.32 30.42 26.89
CA ASN A 277 1.70 31.04 28.05
C ASN A 277 0.93 32.32 27.73
N LYS A 278 0.04 32.68 28.60
CA LYS A 278 -0.65 34.01 28.60
C LYS A 278 0.21 35.07 29.28
N MET A 279 -0.03 36.35 29.00
CA MET A 279 0.62 37.45 29.72
C MET A 279 0.26 37.38 31.21
N GLY A 280 1.27 37.51 32.08
CA GLY A 280 1.12 37.38 33.53
C GLY A 280 0.81 35.98 34.03
N GLY A 281 1.02 34.95 33.21
CA GLY A 281 0.85 33.56 33.60
C GLY A 281 1.98 33.01 34.49
N LYS A 282 1.91 31.71 34.76
CA LYS A 282 2.88 31.02 35.65
C LYS A 282 3.61 29.92 34.95
N ILE A 283 4.86 29.69 35.35
CA ILE A 283 5.64 28.48 34.98
C ILE A 283 6.22 27.91 36.26
N GLU A 284 6.07 26.63 36.48
CA GLU A 284 6.62 25.92 37.61
C GLU A 284 7.58 24.83 37.10
N VAL A 285 8.81 24.82 37.61
CA VAL A 285 9.82 23.80 37.30
C VAL A 285 10.21 23.07 38.58
N ILE A 286 9.93 21.78 38.60
CA ILE A 286 10.20 20.91 39.76
C ILE A 286 11.12 19.79 39.31
N LEU A 287 12.21 19.57 40.07
CA LEU A 287 13.07 18.40 39.91
C LEU A 287 13.23 17.74 41.29
N GLU A 288 12.53 16.63 41.47
CA GLU A 288 12.57 15.84 42.69
C GLU A 288 12.87 14.40 42.35
N GLU A 289 13.80 13.81 43.09
CA GLU A 289 14.30 12.45 42.85
C GLU A 289 14.74 12.28 41.39
N ASN A 290 13.99 11.51 40.61
CA ASN A 290 14.25 11.27 39.17
C ASN A 290 13.15 11.83 38.28
N ILE A 291 12.34 12.76 38.75
CA ILE A 291 11.21 13.34 38.02
C ILE A 291 11.43 14.83 37.80
N LEU A 292 11.42 15.26 36.53
CA LEU A 292 11.38 16.65 36.13
C LEU A 292 9.98 17.01 35.63
N ILE A 293 9.37 18.01 36.26
CA ILE A 293 8.06 18.54 35.88
C ILE A 293 8.24 19.98 35.38
N ILE A 294 7.68 20.27 34.22
CA ILE A 294 7.55 21.64 33.70
C ILE A 294 6.07 21.89 33.46
N LYS A 295 5.49 22.80 34.27
CA LYS A 295 4.08 23.14 34.25
C LYS A 295 3.91 24.61 33.85
N ASP A 296 3.01 24.87 32.93
CA ASP A 296 2.60 26.21 32.52
C ASP A 296 1.11 26.44 32.69
N SER A 297 0.70 27.70 32.79
CA SER A 297 -0.70 28.14 32.85
C SER A 297 -1.19 28.72 31.51
N GLY A 298 -0.68 28.26 30.42
CA GLY A 298 -0.90 28.77 29.07
C GLY A 298 -2.22 28.35 28.43
N ILE A 299 -2.22 28.35 27.09
CA ILE A 299 -3.42 28.06 26.29
C ILE A 299 -3.84 26.56 26.32
N GLY A 300 -2.95 25.68 26.79
CA GLY A 300 -3.19 24.23 26.78
C GLY A 300 -3.26 23.61 25.39
N ILE A 301 -3.47 22.30 25.38
CA ILE A 301 -3.53 21.44 24.18
C ILE A 301 -4.82 20.64 24.22
N ASN A 302 -5.52 20.56 23.09
CA ASN A 302 -6.72 19.71 22.97
C ASN A 302 -6.34 18.23 23.14
N LYS A 303 -7.10 17.48 23.93
CA LYS A 303 -6.86 16.04 24.21
C LYS A 303 -6.72 15.20 22.96
N ASP A 304 -7.49 15.49 21.91
CA ASP A 304 -7.40 14.77 20.62
C ASP A 304 -6.07 14.98 19.90
N LYS A 305 -5.38 16.10 20.18
CA LYS A 305 -4.11 16.46 19.56
C LYS A 305 -2.88 16.00 20.32
N ILE A 306 -3.02 15.60 21.58
CA ILE A 306 -1.89 15.21 22.46
C ILE A 306 -1.05 14.07 21.83
N LYS A 307 -1.68 13.09 21.19
CA LYS A 307 -0.97 11.97 20.54
C LYS A 307 -0.10 12.41 19.36
N ASP A 308 -0.41 13.57 18.78
CA ASP A 308 0.24 14.04 17.56
C ASP A 308 1.33 15.09 17.80
N ILE A 309 1.42 15.69 19.00
CA ILE A 309 2.39 16.76 19.30
C ILE A 309 3.85 16.37 19.13
N TYR A 310 4.16 15.08 19.18
CA TYR A 310 5.51 14.52 18.97
C TYR A 310 5.83 14.19 17.52
N LYS A 311 4.83 14.30 16.61
CA LYS A 311 5.06 14.07 15.17
C LYS A 311 5.88 15.23 14.59
N ARG A 312 6.79 14.91 13.67
CA ARG A 312 7.56 15.93 12.94
C ARG A 312 6.63 16.88 12.21
N TYR A 313 6.94 18.17 12.28
CA TYR A 313 6.20 19.24 11.57
C TYR A 313 4.75 19.42 12.04
N TYR A 314 4.37 18.82 13.17
CA TYR A 314 3.04 18.97 13.72
C TYR A 314 2.94 20.19 14.61
N ARG A 315 1.89 21.00 14.43
CA ARG A 315 1.58 22.18 15.23
C ARG A 315 0.14 22.09 15.71
N ALA A 316 -0.07 22.15 17.01
CA ALA A 316 -1.42 22.14 17.61
C ALA A 316 -2.15 23.46 17.40
N THR A 317 -1.42 24.58 17.15
CA THR A 317 -1.96 25.92 16.89
C THR A 317 -1.12 26.63 15.82
N GLU A 318 -1.78 27.45 14.98
CA GLU A 318 -1.13 28.27 13.97
C GLU A 318 -0.75 29.68 14.48
N GLN A 319 -1.24 30.08 15.66
CA GLN A 319 -1.12 31.42 16.20
C GLN A 319 0.28 31.85 16.65
N SER A 320 1.20 30.90 16.85
CA SER A 320 2.57 31.16 17.27
C SER A 320 3.57 30.46 16.36
N GLY A 321 4.56 31.21 15.81
CA GLY A 321 5.59 30.70 14.90
C GLY A 321 6.38 29.51 15.47
N GLY A 322 6.99 28.71 14.59
CA GLY A 322 7.86 27.58 14.94
C GLY A 322 7.63 26.37 14.05
N PHE A 323 8.66 25.54 13.88
CA PHE A 323 8.70 24.45 12.89
C PHE A 323 7.93 23.20 13.28
N GLY A 324 7.38 23.09 14.49
CA GLY A 324 6.83 21.83 14.99
C GLY A 324 7.90 20.72 15.17
N LEU A 325 9.14 21.13 15.43
CA LEU A 325 10.28 20.22 15.61
C LEU A 325 10.64 20.01 17.07
N GLY A 326 10.43 21.02 17.94
CA GLY A 326 10.91 21.00 19.33
C GLY A 326 10.45 19.79 20.11
N LEU A 327 9.14 19.49 20.11
CA LEU A 327 8.60 18.30 20.83
C LEU A 327 9.00 16.98 20.15
N ASN A 328 9.25 16.96 18.85
CA ASN A 328 9.80 15.79 18.19
C ASN A 328 11.24 15.55 18.64
N ILE A 329 12.06 16.60 18.75
CA ILE A 329 13.43 16.53 19.29
C ILE A 329 13.40 16.02 20.73
N VAL A 330 12.52 16.57 21.58
CA VAL A 330 12.32 16.08 22.96
C VAL A 330 12.04 14.58 22.99
N ASN A 331 11.08 14.12 22.20
CA ASN A 331 10.73 12.68 22.13
C ASN A 331 11.88 11.81 21.62
N MET A 332 12.70 12.32 20.69
CA MET A 332 13.87 11.61 20.19
C MET A 332 14.94 11.46 21.29
N ILE A 333 15.21 12.52 22.02
CA ILE A 333 16.17 12.51 23.15
C ILE A 333 15.65 11.58 24.24
N CYS A 334 14.38 11.70 24.63
CA CYS A 334 13.76 10.81 25.62
C CYS A 334 13.91 9.33 25.25
N LYS A 335 13.63 8.98 23.99
CA LYS A 335 13.82 7.59 23.51
C LYS A 335 15.27 7.14 23.50
N ARG A 336 16.21 8.04 23.17
CA ARG A 336 17.65 7.75 23.14
C ARG A 336 18.22 7.41 24.50
N TYR A 337 17.76 8.13 25.54
CA TYR A 337 18.23 7.98 26.93
C TYR A 337 17.27 7.22 27.82
N HIS A 338 16.25 6.57 27.26
CA HIS A 338 15.22 5.79 28.01
C HIS A 338 14.46 6.62 29.04
N ILE A 339 14.30 7.92 28.82
CA ILE A 339 13.50 8.82 29.64
C ILE A 339 12.05 8.67 29.27
N LYS A 340 11.18 8.44 30.25
CA LYS A 340 9.73 8.41 30.01
C LYS A 340 9.20 9.84 30.01
N ILE A 341 8.44 10.23 28.99
CA ILE A 341 7.77 11.53 28.91
C ILE A 341 6.27 11.33 28.90
N ASP A 342 5.59 12.01 29.83
CA ASP A 342 4.14 12.09 29.89
C ASP A 342 3.69 13.55 29.76
N VAL A 343 2.48 13.78 29.24
CA VAL A 343 1.89 15.12 29.08
C VAL A 343 0.44 15.12 29.50
N GLU A 344 0.10 16.09 30.34
CA GLU A 344 -1.26 16.41 30.75
C GLU A 344 -1.56 17.84 30.33
N SER A 345 -2.70 18.07 29.67
CA SER A 345 -3.04 19.42 29.22
C SER A 345 -4.54 19.59 29.08
N GLU A 346 -5.02 20.77 29.44
CA GLU A 346 -6.39 21.19 29.26
C GLU A 346 -6.46 22.61 28.66
N ILE A 347 -7.39 22.82 27.73
CA ILE A 347 -7.52 24.10 27.02
C ILE A 347 -7.81 25.24 28.04
N ASN A 348 -7.02 26.30 27.96
CA ASN A 348 -7.01 27.48 28.82
C ASN A 348 -6.55 27.27 30.28
N GLU A 349 -6.21 26.06 30.67
CA GLU A 349 -5.65 25.73 31.99
C GLU A 349 -4.13 25.61 31.99
N GLY A 350 -3.57 25.13 30.86
CA GLY A 350 -2.13 25.00 30.65
C GLY A 350 -1.69 23.59 30.32
N THR A 351 -0.38 23.35 30.43
CA THR A 351 0.25 22.07 30.08
C THR A 351 1.25 21.65 31.17
N ILE A 352 1.30 20.36 31.45
CA ILE A 352 2.26 19.73 32.37
C ILE A 352 3.03 18.69 31.57
N PHE A 353 4.34 18.86 31.46
CA PHE A 353 5.24 17.83 30.95
C PHE A 353 5.97 17.18 32.13
N THR A 354 5.92 15.86 32.21
CA THR A 354 6.59 15.06 33.23
C THR A 354 7.61 14.14 32.58
N LEU A 355 8.86 14.25 32.98
CA LEU A 355 9.98 13.44 32.55
C LEU A 355 10.43 12.57 33.71
N SER A 356 10.45 11.22 33.52
CA SER A 356 10.97 10.26 34.49
C SER A 356 12.26 9.65 33.91
N PHE A 357 13.36 9.86 34.60
CA PHE A 357 14.70 9.47 34.21
C PHE A 357 15.05 8.05 34.64
#